data_b8dfd1817efbcb4fe64ee3481f973839
#
_entry.id   b8dfd1817efbcb4fe64ee3481f973839
#
_cell.length_a   1.000
_cell.length_b   1.000
_cell.length_c   1.000
_cell.angle_alpha   90.00
_cell.angle_beta   90.00
_cell.angle_gamma   90.00
#
_symmetry.space_group_name_H-M   'P 1'
#
loop_
_entity.id
_entity.type
_entity.pdbx_description
1 polymer ?
#
loop_
_entity_poly.entity_id
_entity_poly.type
_entity_poly.pdbx_seq_one_letter_code
_entity_poly.pdbx_strand_id
1 'polypeptide(L)'
;MNLSQTDAVDWLSTLKASSVDLLITDPPYESLEKHRKIGTTTRLKVSKSSSNQWFDIFPNSRFEELLTEIYRVLKNNSHFYLFCDQETMFFIKPIAEKVGFKFWKPIIWDKVCIGMGYHYRARHEYILFFEKGKRKLNNLSTPDILTYKRVYRGYPTEKPVDLLEVLVTQSSNQGELIVDPFFGSGSTLIAANNLKRKVKGNDISPAAHEHFEQRQKSHSMQIHK
;
A
#
# COMPACT_ATOMS: atom_id res chain seq x y z
N MET A 1 -16.02 5.13 7.93
CA MET A 1 -14.98 5.21 6.89
C MET A 1 -15.43 6.21 5.83
N ASN A 2 -14.50 6.95 5.23
CA ASN A 2 -14.79 7.87 4.15
C ASN A 2 -14.00 7.42 2.92
N LEU A 3 -14.70 7.03 1.85
CA LEU A 3 -14.13 6.50 0.61
C LEU A 3 -14.41 7.47 -0.54
N SER A 4 -13.46 7.55 -1.47
CA SER A 4 -13.56 8.34 -2.70
C SER A 4 -13.17 7.49 -3.90
N GLN A 5 -13.73 7.80 -5.07
CA GLN A 5 -13.43 7.14 -6.33
C GLN A 5 -13.01 8.18 -7.37
N THR A 6 -11.71 8.51 -7.35
CA THR A 6 -11.14 9.53 -8.23
C THR A 6 -9.64 9.29 -8.42
N ASP A 7 -8.98 10.12 -9.21
CA ASP A 7 -7.52 10.10 -9.30
C ASP A 7 -6.88 10.35 -7.93
N ALA A 8 -5.79 9.64 -7.63
CA ALA A 8 -5.17 9.68 -6.29
C ALA A 8 -4.57 11.04 -5.95
N VAL A 9 -3.95 11.73 -6.93
CA VAL A 9 -3.35 13.06 -6.72
C VAL A 9 -4.44 14.10 -6.54
N ASP A 10 -5.47 14.07 -7.38
CA ASP A 10 -6.62 14.96 -7.28
C ASP A 10 -7.32 14.80 -5.93
N TRP A 11 -7.52 13.54 -5.49
CA TRP A 11 -8.12 13.31 -4.19
C TRP A 11 -7.27 13.80 -3.03
N LEU A 12 -5.96 13.52 -3.04
CA LEU A 12 -5.06 14.02 -2.00
C LEU A 12 -5.08 15.55 -1.93
N SER A 13 -5.19 16.26 -3.09
CA SER A 13 -5.26 17.72 -3.13
C SER A 13 -6.48 18.29 -2.39
N THR A 14 -7.57 17.51 -2.29
CA THR A 14 -8.77 17.92 -1.52
C THR A 14 -8.59 17.79 0.00
N LEU A 15 -7.59 17.03 0.45
CA LEU A 15 -7.33 16.87 1.87
C LEU A 15 -6.57 18.08 2.43
N LYS A 16 -6.95 18.48 3.66
CA LYS A 16 -6.28 19.57 4.36
C LYS A 16 -4.80 19.25 4.59
N ALA A 17 -3.91 20.20 4.34
CA ALA A 17 -2.49 20.07 4.67
C ALA A 17 -2.29 19.75 6.16
N SER A 18 -1.29 18.94 6.47
CA SER A 18 -0.91 18.54 7.84
C SER A 18 -2.10 17.98 8.65
N SER A 19 -2.94 17.17 8.02
CA SER A 19 -4.12 16.57 8.66
C SER A 19 -4.04 15.06 8.86
N VAL A 20 -3.11 14.38 8.19
CA VAL A 20 -2.95 12.92 8.18
C VAL A 20 -1.84 12.50 9.14
N ASP A 21 -2.10 11.50 9.96
CA ASP A 21 -1.13 11.01 10.96
C ASP A 21 -0.23 9.91 10.41
N LEU A 22 -0.74 9.09 9.49
CA LEU A 22 0.00 8.01 8.83
C LEU A 22 -0.57 7.79 7.43
N LEU A 23 0.32 7.55 6.45
CA LEU A 23 -0.07 7.12 5.12
C LEU A 23 0.60 5.77 4.80
N ILE A 24 -0.20 4.82 4.33
CA ILE A 24 0.25 3.50 3.86
C ILE A 24 -0.37 3.28 2.49
N THR A 25 0.43 2.92 1.48
CA THR A 25 -0.10 2.78 0.12
C THR A 25 0.69 1.80 -0.75
N ASP A 26 0.04 1.28 -1.78
CA ASP A 26 0.58 0.32 -2.75
C ASP A 26 0.14 0.73 -4.17
N PRO A 27 0.73 1.80 -4.74
CA PRO A 27 0.37 2.24 -6.09
C PRO A 27 0.75 1.18 -7.13
N PRO A 28 -0.07 0.99 -8.18
CA PRO A 28 0.21 0.07 -9.28
C PRO A 28 1.31 0.64 -10.19
N TYR A 29 2.56 0.23 -10.00
CA TYR A 29 3.75 0.78 -10.65
C TYR A 29 4.05 0.16 -12.03
N GLU A 30 4.78 0.90 -12.89
CA GLU A 30 5.05 0.52 -14.30
C GLU A 30 5.87 -0.76 -14.48
N SER A 31 6.73 -1.14 -13.53
CA SER A 31 7.51 -2.37 -13.64
C SER A 31 6.63 -3.63 -13.70
N LEU A 32 5.38 -3.57 -13.22
CA LEU A 32 4.39 -4.64 -13.39
C LEU A 32 4.09 -4.91 -14.87
N GLU A 33 4.14 -3.88 -15.73
CA GLU A 33 3.93 -4.03 -17.17
C GLU A 33 5.09 -4.73 -17.88
N LYS A 34 6.35 -4.51 -17.44
CA LYS A 34 7.52 -5.18 -18.01
C LYS A 34 7.42 -6.70 -17.86
N HIS A 35 7.02 -7.17 -16.70
CA HIS A 35 6.87 -8.60 -16.42
C HIS A 35 5.68 -9.23 -17.15
N ARG A 36 4.69 -8.44 -17.52
CA ARG A 36 3.54 -8.85 -18.32
C ARG A 36 3.90 -9.15 -19.77
N LYS A 37 4.76 -8.33 -20.39
CA LYS A 37 5.16 -8.47 -21.82
C LYS A 37 6.12 -9.64 -22.07
N ILE A 38 6.83 -10.12 -21.08
CA ILE A 38 7.87 -11.16 -21.19
C ILE A 38 7.31 -12.58 -20.98
N GLY A 39 6.07 -12.72 -20.48
CA GLY A 39 5.48 -14.02 -20.18
C GLY A 39 5.05 -14.79 -21.43
N THR A 40 5.89 -15.71 -21.89
CA THR A 40 5.59 -16.65 -23.00
C THR A 40 4.89 -17.92 -22.55
N THR A 41 4.59 -18.10 -21.27
CA THR A 41 4.00 -19.33 -20.73
C THR A 41 2.49 -19.35 -20.90
N THR A 42 1.95 -20.51 -21.28
CA THR A 42 0.52 -20.79 -21.51
C THR A 42 -0.36 -20.42 -20.30
N ARG A 43 0.21 -20.45 -19.08
CA ARG A 43 -0.47 -20.06 -17.84
C ARG A 43 -0.82 -18.55 -17.78
N LEU A 44 0.03 -17.69 -18.38
CA LEU A 44 -0.22 -16.25 -18.42
C LEU A 44 -1.36 -15.88 -19.38
N LYS A 45 -1.64 -16.74 -20.39
CA LYS A 45 -2.74 -16.55 -21.33
C LYS A 45 -4.11 -16.92 -20.78
N VAL A 46 -4.17 -17.72 -19.72
CA VAL A 46 -5.41 -18.34 -19.21
C VAL A 46 -5.80 -17.84 -17.82
N SER A 47 -4.86 -17.31 -17.03
CA SER A 47 -5.15 -16.82 -15.69
C SER A 47 -5.61 -15.36 -15.71
N LYS A 48 -6.85 -15.12 -15.30
CA LYS A 48 -7.38 -13.76 -15.11
C LYS A 48 -6.50 -12.92 -14.14
N SER A 49 -5.82 -13.55 -13.18
CA SER A 49 -4.92 -12.90 -12.22
C SER A 49 -3.58 -12.46 -12.81
N SER A 50 -3.24 -12.87 -14.03
CA SER A 50 -2.05 -12.43 -14.75
C SER A 50 -2.33 -11.38 -15.83
N SER A 51 -3.59 -11.03 -16.06
CA SER A 51 -3.96 -9.89 -16.89
C SER A 51 -4.00 -8.65 -16.02
N ASN A 52 -3.13 -7.66 -16.26
CA ASN A 52 -3.16 -6.36 -15.56
C ASN A 52 -4.39 -5.50 -15.95
N GLN A 53 -5.48 -6.11 -16.39
CA GLN A 53 -6.75 -5.46 -16.66
C GLN A 53 -7.52 -5.07 -15.38
N TRP A 54 -6.92 -5.36 -14.21
CA TRP A 54 -7.54 -5.14 -12.90
C TRP A 54 -7.39 -3.73 -12.37
N PHE A 55 -6.33 -3.02 -12.80
CA PHE A 55 -6.01 -1.69 -12.33
C PHE A 55 -5.24 -0.92 -13.41
N ASP A 56 -5.45 0.36 -13.45
CA ASP A 56 -4.70 1.28 -14.28
C ASP A 56 -3.33 1.53 -13.64
N ILE A 57 -2.26 1.39 -14.43
CA ILE A 57 -0.90 1.65 -13.97
C ILE A 57 -0.75 3.13 -13.64
N PHE A 58 -0.22 3.42 -12.45
CA PHE A 58 0.18 4.76 -12.08
C PHE A 58 1.52 5.10 -12.76
N PRO A 59 1.58 6.11 -13.65
CA PRO A 59 2.77 6.37 -14.44
C PRO A 59 3.90 6.94 -13.60
N ASN A 60 5.12 6.51 -13.89
CA ASN A 60 6.32 6.96 -13.19
C ASN A 60 6.49 8.48 -13.20
N SER A 61 6.09 9.14 -14.28
CA SER A 61 6.14 10.61 -14.42
C SER A 61 5.32 11.37 -13.38
N ARG A 62 4.33 10.73 -12.76
CA ARG A 62 3.44 11.37 -11.78
C ARG A 62 3.82 11.10 -10.32
N PHE A 63 4.88 10.31 -10.06
CA PHE A 63 5.27 10.04 -8.67
C PHE A 63 5.76 11.28 -7.91
N GLU A 64 6.35 12.27 -8.58
CA GLU A 64 6.75 13.52 -7.94
C GLU A 64 5.52 14.29 -7.45
N GLU A 65 4.45 14.36 -8.24
CA GLU A 65 3.17 14.97 -7.85
C GLU A 65 2.55 14.22 -6.67
N LEU A 66 2.46 12.90 -6.76
CA LEU A 66 1.91 12.05 -5.71
C LEU A 66 2.65 12.24 -4.39
N LEU A 67 3.98 12.16 -4.41
CA LEU A 67 4.80 12.28 -3.21
C LEU A 67 4.75 13.69 -2.62
N THR A 68 4.61 14.72 -3.45
CA THR A 68 4.43 16.11 -3.01
C THR A 68 3.11 16.26 -2.26
N GLU A 69 2.02 15.71 -2.78
CA GLU A 69 0.72 15.74 -2.11
C GLU A 69 0.71 14.90 -0.82
N ILE A 70 1.33 13.71 -0.85
CA ILE A 70 1.50 12.90 0.36
C ILE A 70 2.27 13.68 1.44
N TYR A 71 3.36 14.33 1.06
CA TYR A 71 4.13 15.15 2.00
C TYR A 71 3.32 16.33 2.54
N ARG A 72 2.54 17.00 1.69
CA ARG A 72 1.69 18.12 2.08
C ARG A 72 0.63 17.74 3.11
N VAL A 73 -0.07 16.60 2.88
CA VAL A 73 -1.18 16.19 3.75
C VAL A 73 -0.72 15.58 5.07
N LEU A 74 0.46 14.95 5.10
CA LEU A 74 1.04 14.39 6.31
C LEU A 74 1.38 15.48 7.32
N LYS A 75 1.07 15.23 8.60
CA LYS A 75 1.52 16.05 9.73
C LYS A 75 3.05 16.01 9.83
N ASN A 76 3.62 17.04 10.44
CA ASN A 76 5.00 16.93 10.91
C ASN A 76 5.10 15.84 11.99
N ASN A 77 6.24 15.15 12.05
CA ASN A 77 6.47 14.00 12.94
C ASN A 77 5.50 12.84 12.64
N SER A 78 5.45 12.42 11.38
CA SER A 78 4.66 11.29 10.89
C SER A 78 5.47 10.34 10.02
N HIS A 79 4.93 9.15 9.77
CA HIS A 79 5.53 8.15 8.92
C HIS A 79 4.74 7.94 7.63
N PHE A 80 5.44 7.44 6.63
CA PHE A 80 4.88 7.05 5.34
C PHE A 80 5.45 5.70 4.91
N TYR A 81 4.58 4.75 4.53
CA TYR A 81 4.95 3.45 3.99
C TYR A 81 4.45 3.29 2.56
N LEU A 82 5.34 2.86 1.68
CA LEU A 82 5.04 2.60 0.28
C LEU A 82 5.48 1.19 -0.10
N PHE A 83 4.54 0.34 -0.49
CA PHE A 83 4.83 -0.98 -1.05
C PHE A 83 5.35 -0.85 -2.47
N CYS A 84 6.37 -1.61 -2.81
CA CYS A 84 6.92 -1.63 -4.16
C CYS A 84 7.83 -2.85 -4.42
N ASP A 85 8.22 -3.02 -5.68
CA ASP A 85 9.30 -3.90 -6.09
C ASP A 85 10.66 -3.18 -6.07
N GLN A 86 11.72 -3.93 -6.40
CA GLN A 86 13.09 -3.40 -6.39
C GLN A 86 13.32 -2.28 -7.40
N GLU A 87 12.73 -2.34 -8.61
CA GLU A 87 12.92 -1.30 -9.62
C GLU A 87 12.28 0.01 -9.17
N THR A 88 11.06 -0.08 -8.69
CA THR A 88 10.31 1.06 -8.18
C THR A 88 10.99 1.69 -6.96
N MET A 89 11.60 0.90 -6.08
CA MET A 89 12.37 1.40 -4.93
C MET A 89 13.49 2.35 -5.38
N PHE A 90 14.30 1.96 -6.36
CA PHE A 90 15.39 2.80 -6.86
C PHE A 90 14.89 4.10 -7.52
N PHE A 91 13.73 4.06 -8.11
CA PHE A 91 13.10 5.22 -8.73
C PHE A 91 12.46 6.16 -7.70
N ILE A 92 11.68 5.63 -6.76
CA ILE A 92 10.90 6.41 -5.78
C ILE A 92 11.80 7.11 -4.75
N LYS A 93 12.84 6.42 -4.25
CA LYS A 93 13.67 6.94 -3.16
C LYS A 93 14.21 8.36 -3.44
N PRO A 94 14.90 8.63 -4.58
CA PRO A 94 15.45 9.96 -4.83
C PRO A 94 14.37 11.04 -4.98
N ILE A 95 13.20 10.69 -5.54
CA ILE A 95 12.08 11.63 -5.67
C ILE A 95 11.52 11.97 -4.29
N ALA A 96 11.31 10.98 -3.43
CA ALA A 96 10.81 11.19 -2.07
C ALA A 96 11.76 12.08 -1.23
N GLU A 97 13.07 11.84 -1.34
CA GLU A 97 14.09 12.67 -0.67
C GLU A 97 14.10 14.11 -1.21
N LYS A 98 13.94 14.30 -2.52
CA LYS A 98 13.81 15.63 -3.15
C LYS A 98 12.59 16.39 -2.64
N VAL A 99 11.48 15.70 -2.43
CA VAL A 99 10.23 16.28 -1.87
C VAL A 99 10.38 16.66 -0.39
N GLY A 100 11.32 16.04 0.34
CA GLY A 100 11.62 16.37 1.73
C GLY A 100 11.42 15.22 2.73
N PHE A 101 11.05 14.03 2.25
CA PHE A 101 11.03 12.85 3.11
C PHE A 101 12.43 12.39 3.49
N LYS A 102 12.58 11.88 4.71
CA LYS A 102 13.75 11.13 5.11
C LYS A 102 13.49 9.65 4.86
N PHE A 103 14.26 9.05 3.96
CA PHE A 103 14.25 7.61 3.77
C PHE A 103 15.09 6.93 4.86
N TRP A 104 14.52 5.92 5.55
CA TRP A 104 15.25 5.16 6.56
C TRP A 104 15.80 3.86 6.00
N LYS A 105 14.91 2.99 5.51
CA LYS A 105 15.25 1.68 4.95
C LYS A 105 14.05 1.04 4.25
N PRO A 106 14.26 0.05 3.40
CA PRO A 106 13.21 -0.88 3.04
C PRO A 106 12.95 -1.83 4.22
N ILE A 107 11.69 -2.07 4.54
CA ILE A 107 11.22 -3.18 5.35
C ILE A 107 10.90 -4.31 4.37
N ILE A 108 11.23 -5.54 4.73
CA ILE A 108 11.00 -6.72 3.88
C ILE A 108 9.72 -7.42 4.34
N TRP A 109 8.74 -7.51 3.45
CA TRP A 109 7.65 -8.45 3.66
C TRP A 109 8.03 -9.81 3.05
N ASP A 110 8.41 -10.78 3.90
CA ASP A 110 8.61 -12.17 3.51
C ASP A 110 7.26 -12.88 3.36
N LYS A 111 6.93 -13.30 2.13
CA LYS A 111 5.66 -13.96 1.78
C LYS A 111 5.62 -15.45 2.12
N VAL A 112 6.72 -16.03 2.62
CA VAL A 112 6.89 -17.46 2.94
C VAL A 112 6.82 -18.39 1.71
N CYS A 113 6.62 -17.85 0.53
CA CYS A 113 6.55 -18.58 -0.72
C CYS A 113 7.36 -17.89 -1.81
N ILE A 114 8.01 -18.68 -2.66
CA ILE A 114 8.78 -18.18 -3.80
C ILE A 114 7.85 -17.90 -4.98
N GLY A 115 8.08 -16.79 -5.68
CA GLY A 115 7.42 -16.45 -6.94
C GLY A 115 7.86 -17.33 -8.11
N MET A 116 7.39 -17.03 -9.31
CA MET A 116 7.86 -17.63 -10.57
C MET A 116 9.08 -16.89 -11.09
N GLY A 117 9.86 -17.51 -11.96
CA GLY A 117 10.99 -16.89 -12.65
C GLY A 117 12.12 -17.87 -12.96
N TYR A 118 13.08 -17.43 -13.80
CA TYR A 118 14.23 -18.20 -14.23
C TYR A 118 15.47 -18.02 -13.36
N HIS A 119 15.59 -16.85 -12.71
CA HIS A 119 16.73 -16.49 -11.87
C HIS A 119 16.37 -16.69 -10.39
N TYR A 120 16.98 -15.93 -9.49
CA TYR A 120 16.57 -15.89 -8.11
C TYR A 120 15.12 -15.44 -8.00
N ARG A 121 14.25 -16.34 -7.56
CA ARG A 121 12.81 -16.08 -7.50
C ARG A 121 12.46 -15.29 -6.25
N ALA A 122 11.82 -14.15 -6.45
CA ALA A 122 11.44 -13.28 -5.35
C ALA A 122 10.51 -14.00 -4.36
N ARG A 123 10.84 -13.92 -3.08
CA ARG A 123 10.03 -14.40 -1.96
C ARG A 123 9.43 -13.26 -1.16
N HIS A 124 9.80 -12.02 -1.48
CA HIS A 124 9.46 -10.86 -0.69
C HIS A 124 8.94 -9.70 -1.57
N GLU A 125 8.38 -8.70 -0.91
CA GLU A 125 8.15 -7.34 -1.40
C GLU A 125 8.83 -6.35 -0.47
N TYR A 126 9.10 -5.14 -0.98
CA TYR A 126 9.64 -4.04 -0.20
C TYR A 126 8.50 -3.16 0.31
N ILE A 127 8.69 -2.64 1.51
CA ILE A 127 7.88 -1.59 2.11
C ILE A 127 8.84 -0.46 2.45
N LEU A 128 8.85 0.59 1.65
CA LEU A 128 9.73 1.73 1.86
C LEU A 128 9.24 2.50 3.07
N PHE A 129 10.14 2.72 4.03
CA PHE A 129 9.85 3.44 5.25
C PHE A 129 10.44 4.83 5.20
N PHE A 130 9.54 5.82 5.20
CA PHE A 130 9.86 7.23 5.17
C PHE A 130 9.33 7.95 6.41
N GLU A 131 10.00 9.06 6.74
CA GLU A 131 9.66 9.95 7.84
C GLU A 131 9.52 11.39 7.35
N LYS A 132 8.50 12.10 7.84
CA LYS A 132 8.39 13.54 7.78
C LYS A 132 8.59 14.12 9.17
N GLY A 133 9.64 14.91 9.37
CA GLY A 133 10.04 15.40 10.69
C GLY A 133 10.76 14.32 11.51
N LYS A 134 10.30 14.06 12.75
CA LYS A 134 10.92 13.08 13.65
C LYS A 134 9.86 12.41 14.53
N ARG A 135 9.55 11.14 14.26
CA ARG A 135 8.63 10.31 15.05
C ARG A 135 9.30 9.00 15.46
N LYS A 136 9.21 8.63 16.72
CA LYS A 136 9.65 7.30 17.16
C LYS A 136 8.59 6.26 16.77
N LEU A 137 9.04 5.05 16.43
CA LEU A 137 8.17 3.88 16.37
C LEU A 137 7.64 3.55 17.77
N ASN A 138 6.40 3.06 17.83
CA ASN A 138 5.75 2.72 19.10
C ASN A 138 6.41 1.51 19.79
N ASN A 139 7.00 0.59 19.00
CA ASN A 139 7.74 -0.56 19.53
C ASN A 139 9.07 -0.74 18.77
N LEU A 140 10.18 -0.59 19.45
CA LEU A 140 11.54 -0.72 18.87
C LEU A 140 12.01 -2.17 18.73
N SER A 141 11.27 -3.15 19.25
CA SER A 141 11.61 -4.58 19.13
C SER A 141 11.08 -5.23 17.86
N THR A 142 10.35 -4.49 17.02
CA THR A 142 9.84 -5.01 15.74
C THR A 142 10.96 -5.05 14.70
N PRO A 143 11.26 -6.24 14.12
CA PRO A 143 12.32 -6.37 13.12
C PRO A 143 11.91 -5.74 11.78
N ASP A 144 12.87 -5.54 10.90
CA ASP A 144 12.65 -5.04 9.54
C ASP A 144 12.35 -6.15 8.51
N ILE A 145 12.25 -7.40 8.94
CA ILE A 145 11.72 -8.52 8.16
C ILE A 145 10.42 -8.99 8.79
N LEU A 146 9.33 -8.78 8.08
CA LEU A 146 7.97 -9.13 8.51
C LEU A 146 7.50 -10.36 7.74
N THR A 147 7.28 -11.48 8.44
CA THR A 147 6.95 -12.76 7.83
C THR A 147 5.45 -13.02 7.92
N TYR A 148 4.75 -12.82 6.80
CA TYR A 148 3.30 -13.01 6.68
C TYR A 148 2.97 -13.69 5.36
N LYS A 149 2.16 -14.75 5.40
CA LYS A 149 1.72 -15.45 4.19
C LYS A 149 0.89 -14.53 3.31
N ARG A 150 1.14 -14.58 1.99
CA ARG A 150 0.29 -13.86 1.04
C ARG A 150 -1.14 -14.40 1.03
N VAL A 151 -2.09 -13.54 0.71
CA VAL A 151 -3.48 -13.93 0.47
C VAL A 151 -3.59 -14.55 -0.93
N TYR A 152 -4.16 -15.75 -1.04
CA TYR A 152 -4.29 -16.48 -2.32
C TYR A 152 -5.68 -16.42 -2.94
N ARG A 153 -6.70 -16.16 -2.11
CA ARG A 153 -8.11 -16.11 -2.54
C ARG A 153 -8.69 -14.78 -2.09
N GLY A 154 -8.94 -13.89 -3.02
CA GLY A 154 -9.42 -12.54 -2.74
C GLY A 154 -9.11 -11.60 -3.89
N TYR A 155 -8.97 -10.32 -3.58
CA TYR A 155 -8.55 -9.31 -4.54
C TYR A 155 -7.12 -9.56 -5.01
N PRO A 156 -6.81 -9.36 -6.30
CA PRO A 156 -5.44 -9.48 -6.80
C PRO A 156 -4.51 -8.56 -6.01
N THR A 157 -3.31 -9.04 -5.68
CA THR A 157 -2.30 -8.29 -4.90
C THR A 157 -2.69 -7.94 -3.46
N GLU A 158 -3.76 -8.55 -2.92
CA GLU A 158 -4.23 -8.30 -1.56
C GLU A 158 -3.11 -8.48 -0.52
N LYS A 159 -2.92 -7.47 0.32
CA LYS A 159 -1.96 -7.52 1.43
C LYS A 159 -2.61 -8.16 2.66
N PRO A 160 -1.87 -8.98 3.44
CA PRO A 160 -2.36 -9.51 4.70
C PRO A 160 -2.71 -8.40 5.68
N VAL A 161 -3.87 -8.48 6.31
CA VAL A 161 -4.30 -7.49 7.32
C VAL A 161 -3.33 -7.44 8.49
N ASP A 162 -2.89 -8.60 8.98
CA ASP A 162 -1.95 -8.71 10.10
C ASP A 162 -0.62 -7.98 9.84
N LEU A 163 -0.10 -8.03 8.61
CA LEU A 163 1.07 -7.26 8.20
C LEU A 163 0.83 -5.75 8.34
N LEU A 164 -0.32 -5.29 7.85
CA LEU A 164 -0.68 -3.88 7.88
C LEU A 164 -0.98 -3.41 9.31
N GLU A 165 -1.53 -4.26 10.17
CA GLU A 165 -1.72 -3.97 11.59
C GLU A 165 -0.39 -3.70 12.31
N VAL A 166 0.70 -4.38 11.93
CA VAL A 166 2.04 -4.06 12.43
C VAL A 166 2.42 -2.63 12.06
N LEU A 167 2.32 -2.26 10.77
CA LEU A 167 2.69 -0.92 10.30
C LEU A 167 1.85 0.18 10.96
N VAL A 168 0.54 -0.04 11.06
CA VAL A 168 -0.41 0.86 11.73
C VAL A 168 -0.06 1.02 13.20
N THR A 169 0.20 -0.09 13.91
CA THR A 169 0.56 -0.07 15.33
C THR A 169 1.87 0.67 15.58
N GLN A 170 2.87 0.46 14.71
CA GLN A 170 4.18 1.09 14.84
C GLN A 170 4.16 2.61 14.67
N SER A 171 3.25 3.11 13.84
CA SER A 171 3.33 4.49 13.36
C SER A 171 2.09 5.33 13.63
N SER A 172 1.16 4.81 14.45
CA SER A 172 -0.03 5.57 14.81
C SER A 172 -0.57 5.18 16.20
N ASN A 173 -1.43 6.05 16.75
CA ASN A 173 -2.19 5.83 17.97
C ASN A 173 -3.69 5.73 17.66
N GLN A 174 -4.48 5.21 18.63
CA GLN A 174 -5.95 5.16 18.50
C GLN A 174 -6.52 6.56 18.23
N GLY A 175 -7.50 6.64 17.35
CA GLY A 175 -8.15 7.90 16.95
C GLY A 175 -7.40 8.73 15.92
N GLU A 176 -6.12 8.43 15.62
CA GLU A 176 -5.35 9.07 14.57
C GLU A 176 -5.87 8.70 13.17
N LEU A 177 -5.64 9.57 12.19
CA LEU A 177 -6.12 9.41 10.81
C LEU A 177 -5.09 8.69 9.94
N ILE A 178 -5.50 7.53 9.42
CA ILE A 178 -4.76 6.77 8.41
C ILE A 178 -5.36 7.02 7.03
N VAL A 179 -4.51 7.18 6.03
CA VAL A 179 -4.92 7.44 4.64
C VAL A 179 -4.25 6.45 3.69
N ASP A 180 -5.03 5.94 2.72
CA ASP A 180 -4.55 5.10 1.63
C ASP A 180 -5.16 5.59 0.30
N PRO A 181 -4.37 6.24 -0.59
CA PRO A 181 -4.84 6.75 -1.89
C PRO A 181 -5.01 5.67 -2.97
N PHE A 182 -4.61 4.41 -2.71
CA PHE A 182 -4.77 3.26 -3.61
C PHE A 182 -5.21 2.04 -2.80
N PHE A 183 -6.39 2.09 -2.17
CA PHE A 183 -6.77 1.10 -1.17
C PHE A 183 -7.00 -0.31 -1.72
N GLY A 184 -7.27 -0.50 -3.02
CA GLY A 184 -7.45 -1.79 -3.67
C GLY A 184 -8.43 -2.71 -2.93
N SER A 185 -7.89 -3.75 -2.28
CA SER A 185 -8.68 -4.68 -1.45
C SER A 185 -9.21 -4.09 -0.15
N GLY A 186 -8.74 -2.90 0.24
CA GLY A 186 -9.08 -2.25 1.51
C GLY A 186 -8.37 -2.82 2.74
N SER A 187 -7.32 -3.62 2.57
CA SER A 187 -6.62 -4.24 3.71
C SER A 187 -6.06 -3.20 4.69
N THR A 188 -5.50 -2.08 4.20
CA THR A 188 -5.04 -0.97 5.04
C THR A 188 -6.18 -0.37 5.86
N LEU A 189 -7.35 -0.18 5.24
CA LEU A 189 -8.52 0.40 5.90
C LEU A 189 -9.08 -0.53 6.98
N ILE A 190 -9.09 -1.85 6.72
CA ILE A 190 -9.50 -2.86 7.69
C ILE A 190 -8.54 -2.88 8.86
N ALA A 191 -7.23 -2.97 8.62
CA ALA A 191 -6.22 -2.97 9.67
C ALA A 191 -6.33 -1.73 10.59
N ALA A 192 -6.46 -0.55 9.98
CA ALA A 192 -6.62 0.69 10.74
C ALA A 192 -7.92 0.72 11.56
N ASN A 193 -9.03 0.24 11.00
CA ASN A 193 -10.32 0.17 11.69
C ASN A 193 -10.31 -0.83 12.86
N ASN A 194 -9.72 -2.03 12.66
CA ASN A 194 -9.56 -3.03 13.74
C ASN A 194 -8.82 -2.44 14.93
N LEU A 195 -7.85 -1.59 14.67
CA LEU A 195 -7.02 -0.93 15.67
C LEU A 195 -7.62 0.42 16.18
N LYS A 196 -8.87 0.72 15.86
CA LYS A 196 -9.60 1.93 16.28
C LYS A 196 -8.96 3.24 15.77
N ARG A 197 -8.39 3.23 14.56
CA ARG A 197 -7.94 4.44 13.86
C ARG A 197 -9.07 4.97 12.97
N LYS A 198 -9.06 6.28 12.71
CA LYS A 198 -9.89 6.86 11.66
C LYS A 198 -9.28 6.55 10.30
N VAL A 199 -10.11 6.34 9.27
CA VAL A 199 -9.61 5.99 7.94
C VAL A 199 -10.27 6.81 6.86
N LYS A 200 -9.47 7.17 5.85
CA LYS A 200 -9.92 7.66 4.55
C LYS A 200 -9.21 6.86 3.47
N GLY A 201 -9.94 6.43 2.46
CA GLY A 201 -9.40 5.67 1.34
C GLY A 201 -9.86 6.25 0.01
N ASN A 202 -9.03 6.11 -1.01
CA ASN A 202 -9.37 6.41 -2.37
C ASN A 202 -8.88 5.28 -3.28
N ASP A 203 -9.65 4.95 -4.29
CA ASP A 203 -9.23 4.09 -5.39
C ASP A 203 -10.03 4.48 -6.63
N ILE A 204 -9.37 4.59 -7.78
CA ILE A 204 -10.04 4.95 -9.03
C ILE A 204 -10.90 3.80 -9.58
N SER A 205 -10.58 2.57 -9.20
CA SER A 205 -11.22 1.35 -9.72
C SER A 205 -12.58 1.09 -9.06
N PRO A 206 -13.69 1.06 -9.83
CA PRO A 206 -14.99 0.62 -9.31
C PRO A 206 -14.95 -0.79 -8.71
N ALA A 207 -14.16 -1.69 -9.31
CA ALA A 207 -14.02 -3.07 -8.84
C ALA A 207 -13.36 -3.16 -7.44
N ALA A 208 -12.47 -2.22 -7.10
CA ALA A 208 -11.91 -2.12 -5.75
C ALA A 208 -12.99 -1.77 -4.72
N HIS A 209 -13.85 -0.82 -5.04
CA HIS A 209 -14.98 -0.42 -4.18
C HIS A 209 -15.97 -1.56 -3.97
N GLU A 210 -16.40 -2.22 -5.05
CA GLU A 210 -17.32 -3.37 -4.97
C GLU A 210 -16.74 -4.51 -4.12
N HIS A 211 -15.47 -4.84 -4.34
CA HIS A 211 -14.79 -5.87 -3.56
C HIS A 211 -14.72 -5.51 -2.07
N PHE A 212 -14.34 -4.28 -1.77
CA PHE A 212 -14.23 -3.81 -0.38
C PHE A 212 -15.59 -3.81 0.34
N GLU A 213 -16.66 -3.39 -0.32
CA GLU A 213 -18.03 -3.46 0.24
C GLU A 213 -18.46 -4.89 0.56
N GLN A 214 -18.19 -5.85 -0.36
CA GLN A 214 -18.48 -7.27 -0.13
C GLN A 214 -17.68 -7.80 1.08
N ARG A 215 -16.43 -7.41 1.18
CA ARG A 215 -15.55 -7.80 2.28
C ARG A 215 -16.01 -7.26 3.63
N GLN A 216 -16.48 -6.01 3.68
CA GLN A 216 -17.08 -5.43 4.89
C GLN A 216 -18.35 -6.15 5.33
N LYS A 217 -19.25 -6.49 4.40
CA LYS A 217 -20.47 -7.25 4.70
C LYS A 217 -20.15 -8.62 5.29
N SER A 218 -19.19 -9.33 4.71
CA SER A 218 -18.75 -10.64 5.21
C SER A 218 -18.15 -10.57 6.62
N HIS A 219 -17.39 -9.53 6.91
CA HIS A 219 -16.78 -9.33 8.23
C HIS A 219 -17.83 -9.00 9.31
N SER A 220 -18.81 -8.19 8.98
CA SER A 220 -19.91 -7.85 9.91
C SER A 220 -20.77 -9.07 10.27
N MET A 221 -20.97 -10.01 9.34
CA MET A 221 -21.74 -11.24 9.60
C MET A 221 -20.99 -12.24 10.51
N GLN A 222 -19.66 -12.18 10.58
CA GLN A 222 -18.86 -13.05 11.45
C GLN A 222 -18.84 -12.58 12.91
N ILE A 223 -19.04 -11.29 13.17
CA ILE A 223 -19.05 -10.71 14.53
C ILE A 223 -20.37 -10.97 15.26
N HIS A 224 -21.44 -11.28 14.53
CA HIS A 224 -22.78 -11.53 15.08
C HIS A 224 -23.16 -13.02 15.19
N LYS A 225 -22.21 -13.91 15.01
CA LYS A 225 -22.32 -15.35 15.29
C LYS A 225 -21.46 -15.73 16.51
#